data_7221740b57fc5e746efdfd9d70a81de3
#
_entry.id   7221740b57fc5e746efdfd9d70a81de3
#
_cell.length_a   1.000
_cell.length_b   1.000
_cell.length_c   1.000
_cell.angle_alpha   90.00
_cell.angle_beta   90.00
_cell.angle_gamma   90.00
#
_symmetry.space_group_name_H-M   'P 1'
#
loop_
_entity.id
_entity.type
_entity.pdbx_description
1 polymer ?
#
loop_
_entity_poly.entity_id
_entity_poly.type
_entity_poly.pdbx_seq_one_letter_code
_entity_poly.pdbx_strand_id
1 'polypeptide(L)'
;MINLYYNTNNEDSKCNWVMDSLKQGWPETHFADRDSPVTSPGAYWGFIQNNWALVEQHQRDKIDWWFWDMPYWGRWNGLKEAQDPAQKFYWRVSKNSIHETIVVDRPADRFQDWGLTVEPWKQDGSEILVCPSSNTMSKWCSGLDELGWVEKTVTEIKKHTDR
;
A
#
# COMPACT_ATOMS: atom_id res chain seq x y z
N MET A 1 11.69 16.74 10.69
CA MET A 1 11.68 16.95 9.24
C MET A 1 11.40 15.61 8.59
N ILE A 2 10.52 15.53 7.60
CA ILE A 2 10.10 14.27 6.96
C ILE A 2 10.47 14.32 5.48
N ASN A 3 11.13 13.28 4.99
CA ASN A 3 11.52 13.16 3.59
C ASN A 3 10.37 12.59 2.76
N LEU A 4 9.99 13.27 1.68
CA LEU A 4 9.12 12.74 0.64
C LEU A 4 10.00 12.17 -0.46
N TYR A 5 10.00 10.83 -0.61
CA TYR A 5 10.84 10.17 -1.59
C TYR A 5 10.25 10.28 -3.00
N TYR A 6 10.89 11.10 -3.79
CA TYR A 6 10.49 11.52 -5.12
C TYR A 6 11.16 10.67 -6.21
N ASN A 7 10.50 10.49 -7.35
CA ASN A 7 11.09 9.82 -8.50
C ASN A 7 11.77 10.83 -9.43
N THR A 8 13.05 11.01 -9.28
CA THR A 8 13.84 11.93 -10.11
C THR A 8 14.00 11.50 -11.57
N ASN A 9 13.76 10.21 -11.86
CA ASN A 9 13.90 9.66 -13.22
C ASN A 9 12.63 9.76 -14.07
N ASN A 10 11.51 10.14 -13.51
CA ASN A 10 10.24 10.28 -14.20
C ASN A 10 9.35 11.31 -13.49
N GLU A 11 9.42 12.55 -13.91
CA GLU A 11 8.68 13.68 -13.33
C GLU A 11 7.16 13.52 -13.43
N ASP A 12 6.67 12.87 -14.48
CA ASP A 12 5.23 12.61 -14.68
C ASP A 12 4.70 11.38 -13.96
N SER A 13 5.50 10.79 -13.09
CA SER A 13 5.08 9.58 -12.36
C SER A 13 3.95 9.88 -11.37
N LYS A 14 3.05 8.92 -11.21
CA LYS A 14 2.00 8.98 -10.18
C LYS A 14 2.58 9.21 -8.78
N CYS A 15 3.77 8.68 -8.52
CA CYS A 15 4.50 8.89 -7.28
C CYS A 15 4.74 10.38 -7.02
N ASN A 16 5.27 11.08 -8.01
CA ASN A 16 5.61 12.48 -7.87
C ASN A 16 4.36 13.33 -7.64
N TRP A 17 3.30 13.06 -8.39
CA TRP A 17 2.04 13.76 -8.18
C TRP A 17 1.48 13.59 -6.76
N VAL A 18 1.57 12.37 -6.19
CA VAL A 18 1.18 12.13 -4.80
C VAL A 18 2.09 12.87 -3.83
N MET A 19 3.40 12.84 -4.06
CA MET A 19 4.38 13.52 -3.21
C MET A 19 4.23 15.04 -3.27
N ASP A 20 3.92 15.62 -4.42
CA ASP A 20 3.63 17.05 -4.56
C ASP A 20 2.37 17.45 -3.80
N SER A 21 1.33 16.62 -3.86
CA SER A 21 0.09 16.83 -3.10
C SER A 21 0.35 16.76 -1.59
N LEU A 22 1.16 15.80 -1.15
CA LEU A 22 1.57 15.71 0.26
C LEU A 22 2.40 16.92 0.70
N LYS A 23 3.30 17.40 -0.14
CA LYS A 23 4.10 18.60 0.14
C LYS A 23 3.25 19.82 0.36
N GLN A 24 2.18 19.99 -0.44
CA GLN A 24 1.24 21.09 -0.28
C GLN A 24 0.47 21.03 1.05
N GLY A 25 0.03 19.84 1.44
CA GLY A 25 -0.70 19.62 2.70
C GLY A 25 0.19 19.49 3.95
N TRP A 26 1.48 19.28 3.76
CA TRP A 26 2.46 19.06 4.84
C TRP A 26 3.73 19.87 4.59
N PRO A 27 3.72 21.17 4.88
CA PRO A 27 4.82 22.10 4.53
C PRO A 27 6.18 21.76 5.13
N GLU A 28 6.21 21.07 6.29
CA GLU A 28 7.44 20.69 6.99
C GLU A 28 8.18 19.52 6.35
N THR A 29 7.65 18.97 5.26
CA THR A 29 8.31 17.90 4.51
C THR A 29 9.31 18.43 3.49
N HIS A 30 10.23 17.58 3.05
CA HIS A 30 11.22 17.88 2.01
C HIS A 30 11.23 16.76 0.97
N PHE A 31 11.49 17.12 -0.28
CA PHE A 31 11.77 16.11 -1.29
C PHE A 31 13.14 15.50 -1.06
N ALA A 32 13.22 14.19 -1.14
CA ALA A 32 14.45 13.42 -1.05
C ALA A 32 14.57 12.47 -2.23
N ASP A 33 15.80 12.32 -2.71
CA ASP A 33 16.11 11.30 -3.70
C ASP A 33 16.02 9.91 -3.06
N ARG A 34 15.48 8.95 -3.79
CA ARG A 34 15.34 7.56 -3.34
C ARG A 34 16.66 6.82 -3.14
N ASP A 35 17.70 7.28 -3.83
CA ASP A 35 19.03 6.71 -3.72
C ASP A 35 19.83 7.33 -2.56
N SER A 36 19.27 8.33 -1.88
CA SER A 36 19.89 8.95 -0.72
C SER A 36 19.77 8.07 0.54
N PRO A 37 20.77 8.06 1.40
CA PRO A 37 20.68 7.36 2.68
C PRO A 37 19.51 7.84 3.54
N VAL A 38 18.87 6.92 4.22
CA VAL A 38 17.81 7.23 5.19
C VAL A 38 18.44 7.83 6.45
N THR A 39 18.19 9.09 6.69
CA THR A 39 18.71 9.82 7.86
C THR A 39 17.62 10.47 8.70
N SER A 40 16.38 10.45 8.22
CA SER A 40 15.21 11.07 8.86
C SER A 40 13.93 10.31 8.50
N PRO A 41 12.83 10.55 9.22
CA PRO A 41 11.53 9.97 8.88
C PRO A 41 11.17 10.19 7.41
N GLY A 42 10.52 9.21 6.80
CA GLY A 42 10.22 9.21 5.38
C GLY A 42 8.77 8.91 5.03
N ALA A 43 8.36 9.36 3.86
CA ALA A 43 7.07 9.03 3.28
C ALA A 43 7.24 8.61 1.82
N TYR A 44 6.55 7.54 1.41
CA TYR A 44 6.59 7.05 0.03
C TYR A 44 5.24 6.53 -0.42
N TRP A 45 5.06 6.53 -1.73
CA TRP A 45 3.88 6.00 -2.38
C TRP A 45 4.19 4.70 -3.11
N GLY A 46 3.48 3.65 -2.73
CA GLY A 46 3.53 2.34 -3.38
C GLY A 46 4.88 1.61 -3.27
N PHE A 47 4.85 0.32 -3.59
CA PHE A 47 6.04 -0.51 -3.77
C PHE A 47 6.56 -0.41 -5.20
N ILE A 48 7.04 0.75 -5.58
CA ILE A 48 7.58 1.01 -6.90
C ILE A 48 9.05 1.43 -6.82
N GLN A 49 9.83 1.11 -7.84
CA GLN A 49 11.17 1.67 -8.06
C GLN A 49 12.09 1.67 -6.83
N ASN A 50 12.28 0.51 -6.21
CA ASN A 50 13.14 0.31 -5.03
C ASN A 50 12.67 0.93 -3.71
N ASN A 51 11.43 1.42 -3.59
CA ASN A 51 10.89 1.87 -2.30
C ASN A 51 11.00 0.81 -1.20
N TRP A 52 11.01 -0.48 -1.57
CA TRP A 52 11.20 -1.57 -0.62
C TRP A 52 12.58 -1.50 0.08
N ALA A 53 13.64 -1.10 -0.61
CA ALA A 53 14.96 -0.92 0.00
C ALA A 53 14.98 0.20 1.04
N LEU A 54 14.24 1.30 0.76
CA LEU A 54 14.04 2.39 1.73
C LEU A 54 13.25 1.92 2.95
N VAL A 55 12.20 1.11 2.75
CA VAL A 55 11.43 0.53 3.86
C VAL A 55 12.31 -0.33 4.74
N GLU A 56 13.10 -1.24 4.15
CA GLU A 56 14.04 -2.08 4.88
C GLU A 56 15.06 -1.27 5.68
N GLN A 57 15.57 -0.17 5.09
CA GLN A 57 16.50 0.72 5.77
C GLN A 57 15.84 1.43 6.94
N HIS A 58 14.64 1.99 6.79
CA HIS A 58 13.89 2.61 7.88
C HIS A 58 13.61 1.61 9.01
N GLN A 59 13.22 0.39 8.68
CA GLN A 59 12.95 -0.67 9.66
C GLN A 59 14.23 -1.06 10.43
N ARG A 60 15.33 -1.29 9.71
CA ARG A 60 16.61 -1.63 10.31
C ARG A 60 17.12 -0.54 11.25
N ASP A 61 17.01 0.72 10.83
CA ASP A 61 17.55 1.87 11.54
C ASP A 61 16.53 2.45 12.56
N LYS A 62 15.34 1.83 12.67
CA LYS A 62 14.24 2.21 13.57
C LYS A 62 13.80 3.66 13.40
N ILE A 63 13.80 4.14 12.17
CA ILE A 63 13.36 5.48 11.79
C ILE A 63 11.91 5.40 11.31
N ASP A 64 11.05 6.29 11.80
CA ASP A 64 9.64 6.34 11.42
C ASP A 64 9.45 6.56 9.92
N TRP A 65 8.44 5.91 9.36
CA TRP A 65 8.06 6.07 7.98
C TRP A 65 6.56 5.95 7.77
N TRP A 66 6.06 6.58 6.69
CA TRP A 66 4.68 6.53 6.27
C TRP A 66 4.58 5.96 4.86
N PHE A 67 3.64 5.06 4.68
CA PHE A 67 3.38 4.40 3.42
C PHE A 67 2.01 4.82 2.89
N TRP A 68 1.98 5.44 1.73
CA TRP A 68 0.78 5.76 0.98
C TRP A 68 0.58 4.75 -0.13
N ASP A 69 -0.65 4.27 -0.25
CA ASP A 69 -1.02 3.36 -1.33
C ASP A 69 -2.46 3.64 -1.78
N MET A 70 -2.82 3.03 -2.91
CA MET A 70 -4.17 3.13 -3.44
C MET A 70 -5.19 2.56 -2.46
N PRO A 71 -6.41 3.11 -2.45
CA PRO A 71 -7.50 2.58 -1.64
C PRO A 71 -7.90 1.19 -2.14
N TYR A 72 -8.60 0.43 -1.31
CA TYR A 72 -9.17 -0.85 -1.71
C TYR A 72 -10.31 -0.67 -2.72
N TRP A 73 -11.06 0.41 -2.61
CA TRP A 73 -12.16 0.79 -3.50
C TRP A 73 -11.92 2.16 -4.10
N GLY A 74 -12.55 2.44 -5.26
CA GLY A 74 -12.43 3.73 -5.91
C GLY A 74 -11.04 4.04 -6.43
N ARG A 75 -10.38 3.04 -6.98
CA ARG A 75 -9.10 3.24 -7.65
C ARG A 75 -9.28 4.09 -8.89
N TRP A 76 -8.48 5.12 -9.00
CA TRP A 76 -8.38 5.91 -10.22
C TRP A 76 -7.43 5.25 -11.23
N ASN A 77 -7.78 5.35 -12.52
CA ASN A 77 -7.03 4.70 -13.60
C ASN A 77 -6.04 5.65 -14.29
N GLY A 78 -6.09 6.93 -13.96
CA GLY A 78 -5.19 7.93 -14.54
C GLY A 78 -5.28 9.29 -13.87
N LEU A 79 -4.32 10.17 -14.21
CA LEU A 79 -4.22 11.53 -13.65
C LEU A 79 -5.46 12.38 -13.92
N LYS A 80 -6.13 12.19 -15.07
CA LYS A 80 -7.35 12.95 -15.39
C LYS A 80 -8.48 12.69 -14.41
N GLU A 81 -8.69 11.41 -14.04
CA GLU A 81 -9.68 11.05 -13.02
C GLU A 81 -9.30 11.59 -11.64
N ALA A 82 -8.01 11.53 -11.30
CA ALA A 82 -7.51 12.01 -10.04
C ALA A 82 -7.63 13.54 -9.87
N GLN A 83 -7.68 14.27 -10.97
CA GLN A 83 -7.82 15.72 -10.99
C GLN A 83 -9.28 16.19 -11.08
N ASP A 84 -10.24 15.28 -11.29
CA ASP A 84 -11.65 15.59 -11.32
C ASP A 84 -12.15 15.93 -9.89
N PRO A 85 -12.56 17.18 -9.62
CA PRO A 85 -13.01 17.58 -8.29
C PRO A 85 -14.33 16.91 -7.86
N ALA A 86 -15.07 16.30 -8.79
CA ALA A 86 -16.28 15.54 -8.50
C ALA A 86 -15.96 14.13 -7.97
N GLN A 87 -14.74 13.66 -8.16
CA GLN A 87 -14.32 12.36 -7.69
C GLN A 87 -13.75 12.44 -6.28
N LYS A 88 -14.21 11.58 -5.39
CA LYS A 88 -13.65 11.44 -4.04
C LYS A 88 -12.71 10.25 -4.03
N PHE A 89 -11.43 10.51 -3.80
CA PHE A 89 -10.43 9.48 -3.65
C PHE A 89 -9.89 9.48 -2.24
N TYR A 90 -9.78 8.30 -1.67
CA TYR A 90 -9.21 8.10 -0.34
C TYR A 90 -7.92 7.31 -0.48
N TRP A 91 -6.86 7.80 0.11
CA TRP A 91 -5.61 7.07 0.16
C TRP A 91 -5.57 6.18 1.39
N ARG A 92 -4.96 5.03 1.23
CA ARG A 92 -4.57 4.22 2.36
C ARG A 92 -3.23 4.74 2.88
N VAL A 93 -3.15 5.00 4.17
CA VAL A 93 -1.96 5.49 4.84
C VAL A 93 -1.69 4.61 6.05
N SER A 94 -0.46 4.15 6.18
CA SER A 94 -0.01 3.40 7.36
C SER A 94 1.33 3.95 7.86
N LYS A 95 1.57 3.83 9.16
CA LYS A 95 2.83 4.22 9.80
C LYS A 95 3.59 2.97 10.21
N ASN A 96 4.88 2.91 9.83
CA ASN A 96 5.80 1.81 10.16
C ASN A 96 5.31 0.42 9.73
N SER A 97 4.39 0.38 8.80
CA SER A 97 3.81 -0.84 8.24
C SER A 97 3.29 -0.58 6.84
N ILE A 98 3.22 -1.61 6.00
CA ILE A 98 2.60 -1.55 4.68
C ILE A 98 1.07 -1.63 4.78
N HIS A 99 0.58 -2.33 5.79
CA HIS A 99 -0.83 -2.47 6.08
C HIS A 99 -1.10 -1.98 7.50
N GLU A 100 -2.29 -1.42 7.72
CA GLU A 100 -2.73 -1.15 9.06
C GLU A 100 -2.91 -2.48 9.81
N THR A 101 -2.12 -2.65 10.85
CA THR A 101 -2.13 -3.88 11.68
C THR A 101 -2.91 -3.71 12.97
N ILE A 102 -3.31 -2.48 13.28
CA ILE A 102 -4.05 -2.16 14.49
C ILE A 102 -5.51 -1.91 14.12
N VAL A 103 -6.39 -2.73 14.66
CA VAL A 103 -7.84 -2.50 14.56
C VAL A 103 -8.21 -1.37 15.51
N VAL A 104 -8.62 -0.25 14.96
CA VAL A 104 -9.13 0.90 15.71
C VAL A 104 -10.56 1.19 15.29
N ASP A 105 -11.37 1.62 16.22
CA ASP A 105 -12.71 2.08 15.92
C ASP A 105 -12.63 3.38 15.13
N ARG A 106 -13.20 3.36 13.93
CA ARG A 106 -13.21 4.49 13.01
C ARG A 106 -14.61 4.69 12.45
N PRO A 107 -15.01 5.93 12.16
CA PRO A 107 -16.29 6.18 11.49
C PRO A 107 -16.41 5.41 10.18
N ALA A 108 -17.59 4.88 9.91
CA ALA A 108 -17.90 4.14 8.67
C ALA A 108 -18.33 5.05 7.51
N ASP A 109 -18.14 6.37 7.63
CA ASP A 109 -18.57 7.40 6.69
C ASP A 109 -18.09 7.12 5.26
N ARG A 110 -16.81 6.80 5.09
CA ARG A 110 -16.25 6.46 3.78
C ARG A 110 -16.82 5.20 3.17
N PHE A 111 -17.07 4.19 3.99
CA PHE A 111 -17.69 2.94 3.57
C PHE A 111 -19.15 3.20 3.11
N GLN A 112 -19.87 4.04 3.85
CA GLN A 112 -21.23 4.45 3.53
C GLN A 112 -21.28 5.32 2.26
N ASP A 113 -20.35 6.26 2.11
CA ASP A 113 -20.24 7.11 0.92
C ASP A 113 -20.08 6.30 -0.39
N TRP A 114 -19.46 5.13 -0.31
CA TRP A 114 -19.30 4.21 -1.45
C TRP A 114 -20.49 3.28 -1.66
N GLY A 115 -21.51 3.34 -0.82
CA GLY A 115 -22.70 2.47 -0.88
C GLY A 115 -22.35 0.99 -0.72
N LEU A 116 -21.27 0.68 -0.01
CA LEU A 116 -20.84 -0.70 0.21
C LEU A 116 -21.67 -1.37 1.28
N THR A 117 -21.94 -2.66 1.10
CA THR A 117 -22.61 -3.51 2.07
C THR A 117 -21.72 -4.69 2.41
N VAL A 118 -21.76 -5.15 3.65
CA VAL A 118 -21.13 -6.40 4.07
C VAL A 118 -22.22 -7.46 4.16
N GLU A 119 -22.14 -8.46 3.29
CA GLU A 119 -23.04 -9.59 3.35
C GLU A 119 -22.78 -10.44 4.61
N PRO A 120 -23.81 -11.09 5.17
CA PRO A 120 -23.63 -12.01 6.26
C PRO A 120 -22.64 -13.11 5.91
N TRP A 121 -21.88 -13.55 6.91
CA TRP A 121 -20.95 -14.67 6.74
C TRP A 121 -21.67 -15.94 6.35
N LYS A 122 -21.26 -16.55 5.21
CA LYS A 122 -21.81 -17.83 4.76
C LYS A 122 -21.14 -18.96 5.50
N GLN A 123 -21.97 -19.85 6.08
CA GLN A 123 -21.49 -21.00 6.87
C GLN A 123 -21.28 -22.26 6.00
N ASP A 124 -21.88 -22.29 4.83
CA ASP A 124 -22.00 -23.45 3.93
C ASP A 124 -21.07 -23.42 2.72
N GLY A 125 -20.01 -22.65 2.80
CA GLY A 125 -19.01 -22.57 1.73
C GLY A 125 -18.32 -23.93 1.49
N SER A 126 -18.31 -24.38 0.23
CA SER A 126 -17.65 -25.61 -0.22
C SER A 126 -16.25 -25.40 -0.79
N GLU A 127 -15.84 -24.14 -0.97
CA GLU A 127 -14.61 -23.78 -1.65
C GLU A 127 -13.70 -22.95 -0.74
N ILE A 128 -12.40 -23.06 -0.97
CA ILE A 128 -11.37 -22.21 -0.34
C ILE A 128 -10.81 -21.30 -1.42
N LEU A 129 -11.04 -20.00 -1.26
CA LEU A 129 -10.48 -19.00 -2.15
C LEU A 129 -9.08 -18.59 -1.69
N VAL A 130 -8.08 -18.84 -2.54
CA VAL A 130 -6.69 -18.38 -2.33
C VAL A 130 -6.46 -17.13 -3.15
N CYS A 131 -6.23 -15.99 -2.49
CA CYS A 131 -6.00 -14.71 -3.13
C CYS A 131 -4.51 -14.32 -3.00
N PRO A 132 -3.69 -14.53 -4.04
CA PRO A 132 -2.30 -14.13 -3.99
C PRO A 132 -2.16 -12.61 -4.03
N SER A 133 -1.08 -12.12 -3.46
CA SER A 133 -0.65 -10.73 -3.65
C SER A 133 0.06 -10.58 -5.02
N SER A 134 0.46 -9.35 -5.37
CA SER A 134 1.28 -9.15 -6.56
C SER A 134 2.64 -9.86 -6.45
N ASN A 135 3.25 -10.16 -7.59
CA ASN A 135 4.57 -10.81 -7.63
C ASN A 135 5.63 -10.06 -6.79
N THR A 136 5.63 -8.73 -6.83
CA THR A 136 6.54 -7.90 -6.02
C THR A 136 6.32 -8.10 -4.52
N MET A 137 5.06 -8.11 -4.08
CA MET A 137 4.72 -8.31 -2.68
C MET A 137 5.01 -9.73 -2.21
N SER A 138 4.71 -10.75 -3.05
CA SER A 138 5.02 -12.14 -2.74
C SER A 138 6.52 -12.32 -2.52
N LYS A 139 7.35 -11.81 -3.41
CA LYS A 139 8.81 -11.86 -3.29
C LYS A 139 9.30 -11.16 -2.02
N TRP A 140 8.81 -9.97 -1.75
CA TRP A 140 9.24 -9.21 -0.57
C TRP A 140 8.82 -9.86 0.75
N CYS A 141 7.58 -10.36 0.84
CA CYS A 141 7.05 -10.93 2.09
C CYS A 141 7.52 -12.37 2.36
N SER A 142 7.74 -13.17 1.32
CA SER A 142 7.98 -14.62 1.45
C SER A 142 9.23 -15.12 0.75
N GLY A 143 9.91 -14.30 -0.03
CA GLY A 143 11.02 -14.71 -0.90
C GLY A 143 10.59 -15.50 -2.13
N LEU A 144 9.30 -15.78 -2.30
CA LEU A 144 8.74 -16.55 -3.42
C LEU A 144 8.07 -15.62 -4.42
N ASP A 145 8.06 -15.97 -5.69
CA ASP A 145 7.17 -15.32 -6.65
C ASP A 145 5.71 -15.71 -6.39
N GLU A 146 4.79 -15.08 -7.12
CA GLU A 146 3.34 -15.26 -6.93
C GLU A 146 2.96 -16.74 -7.06
N LEU A 147 3.46 -17.44 -8.09
CA LEU A 147 3.13 -18.83 -8.33
C LEU A 147 3.68 -19.74 -7.23
N GLY A 148 4.93 -19.57 -6.86
CA GLY A 148 5.56 -20.34 -5.77
C GLY A 148 4.88 -20.12 -4.43
N TRP A 149 4.39 -18.89 -4.18
CA TRP A 149 3.59 -18.60 -2.99
C TRP A 149 2.24 -19.36 -3.02
N VAL A 150 1.55 -19.36 -4.16
CA VAL A 150 0.28 -20.09 -4.33
C VAL A 150 0.49 -21.59 -4.13
N GLU A 151 1.48 -22.18 -4.77
CA GLU A 151 1.79 -23.61 -4.66
C GLU A 151 2.09 -24.03 -3.21
N LYS A 152 2.91 -23.25 -2.51
CA LYS A 152 3.22 -23.47 -1.09
C LYS A 152 1.95 -23.37 -0.23
N THR A 153 1.14 -22.34 -0.45
CA THR A 153 -0.08 -22.10 0.32
C THR A 153 -1.10 -23.20 0.10
N VAL A 154 -1.35 -23.61 -1.16
CA VAL A 154 -2.25 -24.72 -1.50
C VAL A 154 -1.75 -26.03 -0.90
N THR A 155 -0.45 -26.28 -0.97
CA THR A 155 0.15 -27.48 -0.36
C THR A 155 -0.08 -27.50 1.15
N GLU A 156 0.04 -26.37 1.82
CA GLU A 156 -0.21 -26.30 3.26
C GLU A 156 -1.70 -26.50 3.60
N ILE A 157 -2.60 -25.84 2.87
CA ILE A 157 -4.05 -25.98 3.04
C ILE A 157 -4.48 -27.44 2.91
N LYS A 158 -3.97 -28.17 1.90
CA LYS A 158 -4.31 -29.59 1.66
C LYS A 158 -3.91 -30.54 2.77
N LYS A 159 -3.07 -30.13 3.73
CA LYS A 159 -2.79 -30.91 4.94
C LYS A 159 -3.89 -30.86 5.98
N HIS A 160 -4.77 -29.87 5.87
CA HIS A 160 -5.83 -29.58 6.86
C HIS A 160 -7.24 -29.76 6.33
N THR A 161 -7.39 -30.00 5.05
CA THR A 161 -8.72 -30.21 4.40
C THR A 161 -8.56 -30.95 3.09
N ASP A 162 -9.61 -31.65 2.70
CA ASP A 162 -9.74 -32.38 1.40
C ASP A 162 -10.46 -31.52 0.33
N ARG A 163 -10.78 -30.28 0.64
CA ARG A 163 -11.47 -29.33 -0.27
C ARG A 163 -10.56 -28.81 -1.36
#